data_7c2e226eeddfdb2a9c8d8f3d95b095fa
#
_entry.id   7c2e226eeddfdb2a9c8d8f3d95b095fa
#
_cell.length_a   1.000
_cell.length_b   1.000
_cell.length_c   1.000
_cell.angle_alpha   90.00
_cell.angle_beta   90.00
_cell.angle_gamma   90.00
#
_symmetry.space_group_name_H-M   'P 1'
#
loop_
_entity.id
_entity.type
_entity.pdbx_description
1 polymer ?
#
loop_
_entity_poly.entity_id
_entity_poly.type
_entity_poly.pdbx_seq_one_letter_code
_entity_poly.pdbx_strand_id
1 'polypeptide(L)'
;VLDSFIKGKISLAAVFKGFIPNIPRSDNPLIQQKITSLIIGGFSGAIGINMTFLFAYTLLARGWSREHRELGFFDLLTGMLIPYSIATGLIMVATGATLYDTPEINQMIAENRPLTPVMAASMLEQAGIHHFIARIIFGLGVLGMVMTTISMQMLVAGFAVCEMFRIEPGGRLYRLACLIPTPAFLGVLFWQKMSYWIAVPTAAICGILLPISYLGFFLLNNNKRYLGGDLPRGKTALFWNIGMITAIVLTTAGAIYYSVTVVIPYGQRLVGLLKG
;
A
#
# COMPACT_ATOMS: atom_id res chain seq x y z
N VAL A 1 4.70 -18.86 -12.31
CA VAL A 1 4.87 -19.49 -10.99
C VAL A 1 4.98 -21.01 -11.15
N LEU A 2 3.97 -21.69 -11.75
CA LEU A 2 3.99 -23.14 -11.92
C LEU A 2 5.23 -23.63 -12.72
N ASP A 3 5.53 -22.97 -13.83
CA ASP A 3 6.72 -23.26 -14.66
C ASP A 3 8.03 -23.06 -13.88
N SER A 4 8.10 -22.07 -13.03
CA SER A 4 9.27 -21.79 -12.19
C SER A 4 9.44 -22.82 -11.06
N PHE A 5 8.34 -23.39 -10.55
CA PHE A 5 8.38 -24.52 -9.63
C PHE A 5 8.85 -25.79 -10.34
N ILE A 6 8.31 -26.09 -11.52
CA ILE A 6 8.66 -27.27 -12.33
C ILE A 6 10.14 -27.23 -12.72
N LYS A 7 10.67 -26.06 -13.08
CA LYS A 7 12.08 -25.84 -13.41
C LYS A 7 13.03 -25.76 -12.22
N GLY A 8 12.54 -25.98 -10.99
CA GLY A 8 13.34 -25.96 -9.76
C GLY A 8 13.88 -24.58 -9.36
N LYS A 9 13.43 -23.50 -10.02
CA LYS A 9 13.84 -22.12 -9.69
C LYS A 9 13.25 -21.62 -8.37
N ILE A 10 12.16 -22.23 -7.90
CA ILE A 10 11.48 -21.87 -6.66
C ILE A 10 11.29 -23.14 -5.84
N SER A 11 11.74 -23.16 -4.60
CA SER A 11 11.42 -24.22 -3.64
C SER A 11 10.34 -23.75 -2.67
N LEU A 12 9.39 -24.63 -2.34
CA LEU A 12 8.37 -24.36 -1.33
C LEU A 12 8.99 -23.97 0.02
N ALA A 13 10.08 -24.64 0.40
CA ALA A 13 10.80 -24.32 1.64
C ALA A 13 11.35 -22.89 1.63
N ALA A 14 11.85 -22.40 0.49
CA ALA A 14 12.32 -21.01 0.36
C ALA A 14 11.16 -20.01 0.45
N VAL A 15 9.99 -20.34 -0.13
CA VAL A 15 8.78 -19.51 0.00
C VAL A 15 8.34 -19.41 1.46
N PHE A 16 8.26 -20.54 2.19
CA PHE A 16 7.89 -20.52 3.61
C PHE A 16 8.92 -19.79 4.47
N LYS A 17 10.22 -19.94 4.17
CA LYS A 17 11.28 -19.19 4.86
C LYS A 17 11.15 -17.68 4.62
N GLY A 18 10.62 -17.26 3.46
CA GLY A 18 10.38 -15.86 3.12
C GLY A 18 9.26 -15.19 3.95
N PHE A 19 8.39 -15.97 4.61
CA PHE A 19 7.41 -15.41 5.58
C PHE A 19 8.07 -14.95 6.90
N ILE A 20 9.31 -15.37 7.14
CA ILE A 20 10.08 -14.88 8.29
C ILE A 20 10.66 -13.53 7.89
N PRO A 21 10.30 -12.42 8.58
CA PRO A 21 10.81 -11.10 8.24
C PRO A 21 12.34 -11.08 8.25
N ASN A 22 12.95 -10.89 7.10
CA ASN A 22 14.38 -10.76 6.94
C ASN A 22 14.66 -9.61 5.97
N ILE A 23 15.50 -8.67 6.38
CA ILE A 23 15.96 -7.60 5.50
C ILE A 23 17.16 -8.15 4.73
N PRO A 24 17.08 -8.23 3.38
CA PRO A 24 18.22 -8.67 2.57
C PRO A 24 19.44 -7.81 2.89
N ARG A 25 20.58 -8.46 3.10
CA ARG A 25 21.84 -7.77 3.37
C ARG A 25 22.62 -7.60 2.07
N SER A 26 23.09 -6.39 1.85
CA SER A 26 24.01 -6.06 0.77
C SER A 26 25.30 -5.54 1.37
N ASP A 27 26.45 -5.96 0.82
CA ASP A 27 27.75 -5.47 1.24
C ASP A 27 27.97 -3.99 0.92
N ASN A 28 27.19 -3.45 -0.01
CA ASN A 28 27.22 -2.03 -0.34
C ASN A 28 26.24 -1.24 0.54
N PRO A 29 26.72 -0.31 1.41
CA PRO A 29 25.88 0.44 2.35
C PRO A 29 24.83 1.31 1.66
N LEU A 30 25.10 1.82 0.46
CA LEU A 30 24.13 2.62 -0.31
C LEU A 30 22.99 1.76 -0.83
N ILE A 31 23.28 0.54 -1.29
CA ILE A 31 22.26 -0.42 -1.73
C ILE A 31 21.46 -0.90 -0.53
N GLN A 32 22.11 -1.17 0.60
CA GLN A 32 21.42 -1.57 1.83
C GLN A 32 20.42 -0.51 2.30
N GLN A 33 20.80 0.77 2.30
CA GLN A 33 19.92 1.86 2.67
C GLN A 33 18.73 1.97 1.70
N LYS A 34 18.97 1.81 0.38
CA LYS A 34 17.90 1.82 -0.63
C LYS A 34 16.92 0.66 -0.45
N ILE A 35 17.41 -0.56 -0.22
CA ILE A 35 16.57 -1.75 0.02
C ILE A 35 15.65 -1.50 1.22
N THR A 36 16.22 -1.04 2.34
CA THR A 36 15.44 -0.77 3.55
C THR A 36 14.38 0.31 3.31
N SER A 37 14.74 1.39 2.62
CA SER A 37 13.81 2.46 2.28
C SER A 37 12.69 2.00 1.33
N LEU A 38 13.00 1.12 0.37
CA LEU A 38 12.01 0.53 -0.54
C LEU A 38 11.03 -0.39 0.20
N ILE A 39 11.52 -1.20 1.14
CA ILE A 39 10.67 -2.07 1.96
C ILE A 39 9.72 -1.23 2.81
N ILE A 40 10.21 -0.21 3.50
CA ILE A 40 9.39 0.67 4.34
C ILE A 40 8.43 1.50 3.49
N GLY A 41 8.88 2.04 2.37
CA GLY A 41 8.05 2.78 1.42
C GLY A 41 6.95 1.92 0.81
N GLY A 42 7.27 0.67 0.45
CA GLY A 42 6.32 -0.33 -0.03
C GLY A 42 5.27 -0.69 1.03
N PHE A 43 5.70 -0.89 2.28
CA PHE A 43 4.80 -1.14 3.39
C PHE A 43 3.86 0.05 3.65
N SER A 44 4.38 1.27 3.64
CA SER A 44 3.58 2.50 3.80
C SER A 44 2.59 2.71 2.65
N GLY A 45 2.96 2.33 1.43
CA GLY A 45 2.08 2.40 0.26
C GLY A 45 1.02 1.30 0.22
N ALA A 46 1.33 0.11 0.74
CA ALA A 46 0.40 -1.01 0.77
C ALA A 46 -0.73 -0.81 1.79
N ILE A 47 -0.45 -0.14 2.90
CA ILE A 47 -1.42 0.17 3.95
C ILE A 47 -1.84 1.63 3.83
N GLY A 48 -2.73 1.93 2.90
CA GLY A 48 -3.27 3.28 2.75
C GLY A 48 -4.13 3.67 3.96
N ILE A 49 -3.77 4.77 4.64
CA ILE A 49 -4.53 5.32 5.77
C ILE A 49 -6.01 5.55 5.42
N ASN A 50 -6.26 6.04 4.22
CA ASN A 50 -7.58 6.30 3.67
C ASN A 50 -8.42 5.02 3.53
N MET A 51 -7.81 3.90 3.13
CA MET A 51 -8.49 2.61 3.01
C MET A 51 -8.96 2.05 4.35
N THR A 52 -8.22 2.32 5.41
CA THR A 52 -8.56 1.88 6.77
C THR A 52 -9.90 2.48 7.23
N PHE A 53 -10.16 3.73 6.87
CA PHE A 53 -11.44 4.39 7.20
C PHE A 53 -12.54 4.09 6.18
N LEU A 54 -12.21 3.90 4.91
CA LEU A 54 -13.18 3.69 3.84
C LEU A 54 -14.10 2.50 4.12
N PHE A 55 -13.58 1.42 4.67
CA PHE A 55 -14.38 0.24 4.99
C PHE A 55 -15.54 0.55 5.92
N ALA A 56 -15.33 1.33 6.97
CA ALA A 56 -16.38 1.74 7.89
C ALA A 56 -17.48 2.53 7.17
N TYR A 57 -17.10 3.46 6.30
CA TYR A 57 -18.07 4.23 5.51
C TYR A 57 -18.85 3.37 4.52
N THR A 58 -18.23 2.37 3.92
CA THR A 58 -18.93 1.44 3.02
C THR A 58 -19.97 0.59 3.76
N LEU A 59 -19.68 0.19 5.00
CA LEU A 59 -20.64 -0.51 5.84
C LEU A 59 -21.85 0.38 6.17
N LEU A 60 -21.59 1.63 6.58
CA LEU A 60 -22.63 2.60 6.87
C LEU A 60 -23.47 2.93 5.63
N ALA A 61 -22.85 3.10 4.47
CA ALA A 61 -23.53 3.36 3.21
C ALA A 61 -24.43 2.19 2.76
N ARG A 62 -24.10 0.94 3.14
CA ARG A 62 -24.94 -0.25 2.92
C ARG A 62 -26.05 -0.39 3.97
N GLY A 63 -26.10 0.48 4.97
CA GLY A 63 -27.03 0.35 6.10
C GLY A 63 -26.73 -0.80 7.05
N TRP A 64 -25.50 -1.30 7.04
CA TRP A 64 -25.08 -2.38 7.93
C TRP A 64 -24.86 -1.82 9.34
N SER A 65 -25.61 -2.38 10.27
CA SER A 65 -25.57 -2.06 11.69
C SER A 65 -24.85 -3.16 12.48
N ARG A 66 -24.94 -3.07 13.81
CA ARG A 66 -24.40 -4.08 14.74
C ARG A 66 -24.87 -5.51 14.43
N GLU A 67 -26.09 -5.67 13.96
CA GLU A 67 -26.68 -6.98 13.62
C GLU A 67 -25.95 -7.65 12.45
N HIS A 68 -25.30 -6.86 11.59
CA HIS A 68 -24.56 -7.33 10.40
C HIS A 68 -23.07 -7.53 10.68
N ARG A 69 -22.63 -7.55 11.95
CA ARG A 69 -21.21 -7.64 12.32
C ARG A 69 -20.52 -8.87 11.74
N GLU A 70 -21.17 -10.02 11.80
CA GLU A 70 -20.62 -11.27 11.27
C GLU A 70 -20.52 -11.24 9.75
N LEU A 71 -21.50 -10.63 9.09
CA LEU A 71 -21.48 -10.42 7.64
C LEU A 71 -20.34 -9.48 7.23
N GLY A 72 -20.10 -8.39 7.99
CA GLY A 72 -18.97 -7.50 7.78
C GLY A 72 -17.62 -8.19 7.95
N PHE A 73 -17.50 -9.08 8.93
CA PHE A 73 -16.30 -9.89 9.13
C PHE A 73 -16.09 -10.89 7.97
N PHE A 74 -17.16 -11.53 7.53
CA PHE A 74 -17.14 -12.43 6.38
C PHE A 74 -16.74 -11.69 5.09
N ASP A 75 -17.28 -10.50 4.84
CA ASP A 75 -16.94 -9.64 3.70
C ASP A 75 -15.46 -9.25 3.70
N LEU A 76 -14.90 -8.86 4.86
CA LEU A 76 -13.47 -8.57 5.00
C LEU A 76 -12.60 -9.79 4.73
N LEU A 77 -12.97 -10.94 5.27
CA LEU A 77 -12.18 -12.16 5.14
C LEU A 77 -12.16 -12.65 3.69
N THR A 78 -13.34 -12.77 3.08
CA THR A 78 -13.51 -13.37 1.74
C THR A 78 -13.27 -12.37 0.61
N GLY A 79 -13.63 -11.11 0.81
CA GLY A 79 -13.49 -10.06 -0.19
C GLY A 79 -12.12 -9.38 -0.19
N MET A 80 -11.42 -9.34 0.94
CA MET A 80 -10.17 -8.62 1.07
C MET A 80 -9.01 -9.52 1.51
N LEU A 81 -9.06 -10.12 2.70
CA LEU A 81 -7.89 -10.79 3.29
C LEU A 81 -7.41 -11.97 2.45
N ILE A 82 -8.30 -12.88 2.08
CA ILE A 82 -7.93 -14.09 1.32
C ILE A 82 -7.47 -13.74 -0.09
N PRO A 83 -8.26 -13.01 -0.92
CA PRO A 83 -7.85 -12.67 -2.28
C PRO A 83 -6.58 -11.84 -2.33
N TYR A 84 -6.45 -10.86 -1.43
CA TYR A 84 -5.27 -10.01 -1.35
C TYR A 84 -4.01 -10.80 -0.99
N SER A 85 -4.08 -11.67 0.02
CA SER A 85 -2.94 -12.48 0.44
C SER A 85 -2.48 -13.44 -0.66
N ILE A 86 -3.43 -14.09 -1.34
CA ILE A 86 -3.13 -15.00 -2.46
C ILE A 86 -2.54 -14.22 -3.63
N ALA A 87 -3.18 -13.14 -4.07
CA ALA A 87 -2.73 -12.35 -5.20
C ALA A 87 -1.34 -11.74 -4.95
N THR A 88 -1.13 -11.13 -3.78
CA THR A 88 0.15 -10.53 -3.41
C THR A 88 1.24 -11.59 -3.30
N GLY A 89 0.95 -12.73 -2.67
CA GLY A 89 1.90 -13.86 -2.59
C GLY A 89 2.30 -14.37 -3.96
N LEU A 90 1.34 -14.57 -4.88
CA LEU A 90 1.61 -15.00 -6.25
C LEU A 90 2.44 -13.96 -7.03
N ILE A 91 2.16 -12.68 -6.88
CA ILE A 91 2.93 -11.61 -7.52
C ILE A 91 4.36 -11.59 -6.97
N MET A 92 4.55 -11.67 -5.65
CA MET A 92 5.89 -11.69 -5.03
C MET A 92 6.72 -12.88 -5.52
N VAL A 93 6.12 -14.07 -5.56
CA VAL A 93 6.80 -15.28 -6.07
C VAL A 93 7.12 -15.14 -7.56
N ALA A 94 6.20 -14.62 -8.37
CA ALA A 94 6.41 -14.41 -9.78
C ALA A 94 7.54 -13.40 -10.04
N THR A 95 7.52 -12.25 -9.40
CA THR A 95 8.54 -11.20 -9.54
C THR A 95 9.91 -11.67 -9.02
N GLY A 96 9.93 -12.40 -7.90
CA GLY A 96 11.16 -13.00 -7.39
C GLY A 96 11.79 -14.02 -8.34
N ALA A 97 10.95 -14.76 -9.08
CA ALA A 97 11.44 -15.75 -10.04
C ALA A 97 11.89 -15.18 -11.39
N THR A 98 11.36 -14.02 -11.77
CA THR A 98 11.56 -13.47 -13.13
C THR A 98 12.38 -12.19 -13.16
N LEU A 99 12.27 -11.35 -12.13
CA LEU A 99 12.87 -10.01 -12.11
C LEU A 99 13.99 -9.84 -11.08
N TYR A 100 14.05 -10.74 -10.07
CA TYR A 100 15.04 -10.61 -9.01
C TYR A 100 16.45 -10.78 -9.55
N ASP A 101 17.33 -9.85 -9.18
CA ASP A 101 18.77 -9.82 -9.50
C ASP A 101 19.07 -9.86 -11.02
N THR A 102 18.17 -9.36 -11.84
CA THR A 102 18.48 -9.15 -13.27
C THR A 102 19.32 -7.90 -13.46
N PRO A 103 20.27 -7.88 -14.42
CA PRO A 103 21.13 -6.72 -14.68
C PRO A 103 20.31 -5.43 -14.92
N GLU A 104 19.19 -5.53 -15.63
CA GLU A 104 18.31 -4.43 -15.95
C GLU A 104 17.69 -3.82 -14.69
N ILE A 105 17.21 -4.65 -13.76
CA ILE A 105 16.64 -4.19 -12.49
C ILE A 105 17.71 -3.55 -11.61
N ASN A 106 18.90 -4.14 -11.54
CA ASN A 106 20.00 -3.60 -10.76
C ASN A 106 20.43 -2.21 -11.28
N GLN A 107 20.49 -2.03 -12.60
CA GLN A 107 20.77 -0.74 -13.23
C GLN A 107 19.66 0.27 -12.91
N MET A 108 18.39 -0.11 -13.02
CA MET A 108 17.27 0.77 -12.69
C MET A 108 17.27 1.23 -11.23
N ILE A 109 17.59 0.32 -10.30
CA ILE A 109 17.75 0.66 -8.87
C ILE A 109 18.91 1.64 -8.68
N ALA A 110 20.04 1.43 -9.37
CA ALA A 110 21.20 2.32 -9.30
C ALA A 110 20.87 3.72 -9.81
N GLU A 111 20.13 3.80 -10.92
CA GLU A 111 19.73 5.06 -11.59
C GLU A 111 18.48 5.72 -10.95
N ASN A 112 17.86 5.14 -9.93
CA ASN A 112 16.58 5.56 -9.35
C ASN A 112 15.44 5.66 -10.38
N ARG A 113 15.43 4.80 -11.41
CA ARG A 113 14.40 4.78 -12.44
C ARG A 113 13.24 3.89 -11.99
N PRO A 114 11.98 4.35 -12.07
CA PRO A 114 10.83 3.54 -11.72
C PRO A 114 10.60 2.44 -12.75
N LEU A 115 10.24 1.25 -12.29
CA LEU A 115 9.76 0.18 -13.16
C LEU A 115 8.39 0.57 -13.71
N THR A 116 8.31 0.71 -15.03
CA THR A 116 7.04 0.97 -15.70
C THR A 116 6.32 -0.33 -16.05
N PRO A 117 4.97 -0.35 -16.17
CA PRO A 117 4.24 -1.56 -16.58
C PRO A 117 4.70 -2.11 -17.93
N VAL A 118 5.08 -1.24 -18.87
CA VAL A 118 5.59 -1.65 -20.19
C VAL A 118 6.92 -2.38 -20.06
N MET A 119 7.83 -1.87 -19.24
CA MET A 119 9.11 -2.53 -18.96
C MET A 119 8.91 -3.86 -18.25
N ALA A 120 8.00 -3.91 -17.26
CA ALA A 120 7.67 -5.16 -16.59
C ALA A 120 7.12 -6.20 -17.57
N ALA A 121 6.25 -5.80 -18.51
CA ALA A 121 5.74 -6.69 -19.55
C ALA A 121 6.87 -7.22 -20.47
N SER A 122 7.80 -6.36 -20.91
CA SER A 122 8.93 -6.78 -21.74
C SER A 122 9.88 -7.73 -21.00
N MET A 123 10.13 -7.51 -19.72
CA MET A 123 10.93 -8.42 -18.90
C MET A 123 10.26 -9.78 -18.70
N LEU A 124 8.92 -9.81 -18.55
CA LEU A 124 8.17 -11.06 -18.51
C LEU A 124 8.27 -11.84 -19.83
N GLU A 125 8.28 -11.16 -20.98
CA GLU A 125 8.55 -11.79 -22.29
C GLU A 125 9.96 -12.39 -22.36
N GLN A 126 10.98 -11.63 -21.92
CA GLN A 126 12.37 -12.11 -21.89
C GLN A 126 12.54 -13.31 -20.95
N ALA A 127 11.76 -13.37 -19.88
CA ALA A 127 11.71 -14.52 -18.99
C ALA A 127 11.00 -15.76 -19.57
N GLY A 128 10.57 -15.70 -20.84
CA GLY A 128 9.95 -16.81 -21.57
C GLY A 128 8.43 -16.91 -21.41
N ILE A 129 7.77 -15.86 -20.93
CA ILE A 129 6.30 -15.81 -20.88
C ILE A 129 5.77 -15.42 -22.26
N HIS A 130 4.74 -16.14 -22.72
CA HIS A 130 4.14 -15.89 -24.03
C HIS A 130 3.70 -14.41 -24.17
N HIS A 131 4.00 -13.80 -25.32
CA HIS A 131 3.73 -12.39 -25.63
C HIS A 131 2.30 -11.93 -25.26
N PHE A 132 1.29 -12.72 -25.59
CA PHE A 132 -0.11 -12.40 -25.29
C PHE A 132 -0.34 -12.28 -23.76
N ILE A 133 0.23 -13.17 -22.96
CA ILE A 133 0.10 -13.15 -21.49
C ILE A 133 0.86 -11.97 -20.92
N ALA A 134 2.10 -11.75 -21.35
CA ALA A 134 2.98 -10.72 -20.83
C ALA A 134 2.49 -9.29 -21.15
N ARG A 135 1.88 -9.07 -22.31
CA ARG A 135 1.42 -7.72 -22.70
C ARG A 135 -0.07 -7.50 -22.51
N ILE A 136 -0.90 -8.42 -22.97
CA ILE A 136 -2.35 -8.22 -22.97
C ILE A 136 -2.94 -8.53 -21.60
N ILE A 137 -2.74 -9.75 -21.09
CA ILE A 137 -3.35 -10.16 -19.81
C ILE A 137 -2.77 -9.34 -18.66
N PHE A 138 -1.45 -9.17 -18.61
CA PHE A 138 -0.80 -8.33 -17.60
C PHE A 138 -1.25 -6.87 -17.72
N GLY A 139 -1.29 -6.32 -18.95
CA GLY A 139 -1.76 -4.96 -19.20
C GLY A 139 -3.20 -4.73 -18.76
N LEU A 140 -4.11 -5.66 -19.03
CA LEU A 140 -5.50 -5.60 -18.56
C LEU A 140 -5.58 -5.68 -17.03
N GLY A 141 -4.74 -6.50 -16.40
CA GLY A 141 -4.63 -6.57 -14.95
C GLY A 141 -4.19 -5.24 -14.34
N VAL A 142 -3.16 -4.61 -14.89
CA VAL A 142 -2.69 -3.28 -14.46
C VAL A 142 -3.78 -2.22 -14.65
N LEU A 143 -4.49 -2.26 -15.79
CA LEU A 143 -5.59 -1.34 -16.08
C LEU A 143 -6.73 -1.49 -15.07
N GLY A 144 -7.14 -2.72 -14.76
CA GLY A 144 -8.14 -3.01 -13.73
C GLY A 144 -7.72 -2.50 -12.34
N MET A 145 -6.46 -2.71 -11.96
CA MET A 145 -5.91 -2.21 -10.70
C MET A 145 -5.97 -0.67 -10.62
N VAL A 146 -5.57 0.02 -11.69
CA VAL A 146 -5.59 1.50 -11.73
C VAL A 146 -7.02 2.03 -11.65
N MET A 147 -7.95 1.44 -12.40
CA MET A 147 -9.37 1.84 -12.40
C MET A 147 -10.01 1.68 -11.01
N THR A 148 -9.76 0.56 -10.34
CA THR A 148 -10.27 0.33 -8.99
C THR A 148 -9.65 1.30 -7.98
N THR A 149 -8.35 1.55 -8.08
CA THR A 149 -7.66 2.50 -7.19
C THR A 149 -8.20 3.92 -7.36
N ILE A 150 -8.40 4.40 -8.60
CA ILE A 150 -8.99 5.71 -8.87
C ILE A 150 -10.38 5.79 -8.25
N SER A 151 -11.24 4.80 -8.48
CA SER A 151 -12.60 4.78 -7.94
C SER A 151 -12.60 4.85 -6.41
N MET A 152 -11.71 4.11 -5.75
CA MET A 152 -11.56 4.14 -4.29
C MET A 152 -11.11 5.51 -3.79
N GLN A 153 -10.14 6.15 -4.43
CA GLN A 153 -9.67 7.49 -4.05
C GLN A 153 -10.77 8.55 -4.21
N MET A 154 -11.57 8.45 -5.25
CA MET A 154 -12.71 9.33 -5.46
C MET A 154 -13.76 9.17 -4.35
N LEU A 155 -14.09 7.92 -3.95
CA LEU A 155 -15.01 7.65 -2.85
C LEU A 155 -14.47 8.19 -1.51
N VAL A 156 -13.19 7.97 -1.21
CA VAL A 156 -12.55 8.49 0.00
C VAL A 156 -12.64 10.02 0.05
N ALA A 157 -12.33 10.71 -1.06
CA ALA A 157 -12.43 12.16 -1.12
C ALA A 157 -13.89 12.63 -0.89
N GLY A 158 -14.86 11.93 -1.49
CA GLY A 158 -16.28 12.22 -1.29
C GLY A 158 -16.71 12.10 0.18
N PHE A 159 -16.38 10.99 0.83
CA PHE A 159 -16.69 10.78 2.26
C PHE A 159 -15.96 11.76 3.17
N ALA A 160 -14.68 12.04 2.91
CA ALA A 160 -13.90 12.98 3.72
C ALA A 160 -14.50 14.39 3.69
N VAL A 161 -14.94 14.86 2.51
CA VAL A 161 -15.60 16.16 2.38
C VAL A 161 -16.97 16.16 3.07
N CYS A 162 -17.73 15.08 2.95
CA CYS A 162 -19.02 14.96 3.64
C CYS A 162 -18.86 15.09 5.16
N GLU A 163 -17.86 14.41 5.74
CA GLU A 163 -17.57 14.51 7.16
C GLU A 163 -17.12 15.91 7.57
N MET A 164 -16.20 16.51 6.79
CA MET A 164 -15.64 17.81 7.11
C MET A 164 -16.71 18.91 7.09
N PHE A 165 -17.66 18.85 6.16
CA PHE A 165 -18.71 19.84 5.99
C PHE A 165 -20.08 19.40 6.52
N ARG A 166 -20.20 18.21 7.14
CA ARG A 166 -21.45 17.62 7.65
C ARG A 166 -22.53 17.51 6.58
N ILE A 167 -22.14 17.04 5.40
CA ILE A 167 -23.02 16.87 4.24
C ILE A 167 -23.44 15.41 4.17
N GLU A 168 -24.70 15.14 3.84
CA GLU A 168 -25.18 13.77 3.65
C GLU A 168 -24.58 13.14 2.38
N PRO A 169 -24.05 11.89 2.46
CA PRO A 169 -23.55 11.16 1.31
C PRO A 169 -24.66 10.91 0.26
N GLY A 170 -24.28 10.95 -1.03
CA GLY A 170 -25.21 10.66 -2.14
C GLY A 170 -25.77 11.90 -2.86
N GLY A 171 -25.67 13.09 -2.28
CA GLY A 171 -26.11 14.35 -2.88
C GLY A 171 -25.20 14.86 -4.01
N ARG A 172 -25.58 16.00 -4.62
CA ARG A 172 -24.79 16.65 -5.68
C ARG A 172 -23.40 17.07 -5.18
N LEU A 173 -23.31 17.60 -3.96
CA LEU A 173 -22.05 18.03 -3.35
C LEU A 173 -21.10 16.84 -3.11
N TYR A 174 -21.65 15.69 -2.68
CA TYR A 174 -20.87 14.45 -2.56
C TYR A 174 -20.25 14.04 -3.91
N ARG A 175 -21.04 14.08 -5.00
CA ARG A 175 -20.54 13.72 -6.35
C ARG A 175 -19.44 14.67 -6.82
N LEU A 176 -19.58 15.98 -6.54
CA LEU A 176 -18.54 16.96 -6.85
C LEU A 176 -17.27 16.71 -6.00
N ALA A 177 -17.45 16.38 -4.73
CA ALA A 177 -16.33 16.05 -3.85
C ALA A 177 -15.55 14.81 -4.31
N CYS A 178 -16.25 13.81 -4.87
CA CYS A 178 -15.60 12.64 -5.48
C CYS A 178 -14.70 13.02 -6.67
N LEU A 179 -14.91 14.17 -7.31
CA LEU A 179 -14.09 14.62 -8.44
C LEU A 179 -12.81 15.37 -8.01
N ILE A 180 -12.63 15.67 -6.71
CA ILE A 180 -11.43 16.37 -6.21
C ILE A 180 -10.12 15.72 -6.64
N PRO A 181 -9.95 14.37 -6.64
CA PRO A 181 -8.73 13.74 -7.12
C PRO A 181 -8.52 13.81 -8.63
N THR A 182 -9.55 14.17 -9.42
CA THR A 182 -9.46 14.15 -10.89
C THR A 182 -8.31 14.99 -11.45
N PRO A 183 -7.96 16.19 -10.94
CA PRO A 183 -6.82 16.94 -11.47
C PRO A 183 -5.48 16.21 -11.39
N ALA A 184 -5.39 15.13 -10.58
CA ALA A 184 -4.19 14.31 -10.50
C ALA A 184 -3.81 13.65 -11.85
N PHE A 185 -4.75 13.53 -12.82
CA PHE A 185 -4.44 13.04 -14.17
C PHE A 185 -3.40 13.92 -14.88
N LEU A 186 -3.33 15.20 -14.56
CA LEU A 186 -2.31 16.12 -15.08
C LEU A 186 -0.89 15.70 -14.68
N GLY A 187 -0.76 14.92 -13.60
CA GLY A 187 0.49 14.33 -13.18
C GLY A 187 1.16 13.46 -14.26
N VAL A 188 0.39 12.89 -15.20
CA VAL A 188 0.91 12.10 -16.32
C VAL A 188 1.87 12.94 -17.17
N LEU A 189 1.59 14.23 -17.36
CA LEU A 189 2.43 15.14 -18.17
C LEU A 189 3.81 15.34 -17.55
N PHE A 190 3.91 15.23 -16.24
CA PHE A 190 5.14 15.47 -15.48
C PHE A 190 5.79 14.17 -14.99
N TRP A 191 5.08 13.03 -15.05
CA TRP A 191 5.49 11.76 -14.44
C TRP A 191 6.88 11.29 -14.88
N GLN A 192 7.19 11.36 -16.17
CA GLN A 192 8.48 10.90 -16.68
C GLN A 192 9.68 11.69 -16.13
N LYS A 193 9.48 12.99 -15.86
CA LYS A 193 10.54 13.88 -15.35
C LYS A 193 10.52 14.02 -13.83
N MET A 194 9.35 13.85 -13.20
CA MET A 194 9.11 14.18 -11.80
C MET A 194 8.56 13.04 -10.96
N SER A 195 8.54 11.80 -11.47
CA SER A 195 7.98 10.66 -10.75
C SER A 195 8.57 10.48 -9.34
N TYR A 196 9.89 10.60 -9.23
CA TYR A 196 10.57 10.54 -7.94
C TYR A 196 10.17 11.70 -7.01
N TRP A 197 10.03 12.92 -7.55
CA TRP A 197 9.66 14.13 -6.82
C TRP A 197 8.21 14.12 -6.32
N ILE A 198 7.34 13.34 -6.94
CA ILE A 198 5.94 13.19 -6.53
C ILE A 198 5.78 11.98 -5.59
N ALA A 199 6.39 10.84 -5.93
CA ALA A 199 6.22 9.58 -5.21
C ALA A 199 6.82 9.63 -3.78
N VAL A 200 7.99 10.24 -3.62
CA VAL A 200 8.67 10.29 -2.32
C VAL A 200 7.89 11.11 -1.28
N PRO A 201 7.44 12.35 -1.55
CA PRO A 201 6.64 13.10 -0.58
C PRO A 201 5.31 12.42 -0.27
N THR A 202 4.66 11.83 -1.28
CA THR A 202 3.38 11.13 -1.08
C THR A 202 3.55 9.92 -0.15
N ALA A 203 4.55 9.08 -0.40
CA ALA A 203 4.85 7.94 0.46
C ALA A 203 5.23 8.38 1.89
N ALA A 204 5.98 9.49 2.01
CA ALA A 204 6.35 10.07 3.30
C ALA A 204 5.11 10.51 4.11
N ILE A 205 4.21 11.24 3.49
CA ILE A 205 2.96 11.71 4.14
C ILE A 205 2.12 10.52 4.58
N CYS A 206 1.92 9.53 3.69
CA CYS A 206 1.18 8.32 4.03
C CYS A 206 1.81 7.57 5.21
N GLY A 207 3.13 7.41 5.22
CA GLY A 207 3.86 6.71 6.28
C GLY A 207 3.78 7.43 7.64
N ILE A 208 3.87 8.77 7.66
CA ILE A 208 3.78 9.58 8.89
C ILE A 208 2.36 9.59 9.46
N LEU A 209 1.34 9.57 8.62
CA LEU A 209 -0.06 9.59 9.05
C LEU A 209 -0.56 8.23 9.58
N LEU A 210 0.12 7.13 9.23
CA LEU A 210 -0.29 5.78 9.61
C LEU A 210 -0.35 5.56 11.13
N PRO A 211 0.68 5.91 11.92
CA PRO A 211 0.65 5.79 13.38
C PRO A 211 -0.48 6.59 14.03
N ILE A 212 -0.81 7.76 13.49
CA ILE A 212 -1.89 8.62 13.99
C ILE A 212 -3.24 7.91 13.86
N SER A 213 -3.49 7.26 12.73
CA SER A 213 -4.71 6.47 12.52
C SER A 213 -4.81 5.29 13.47
N TYR A 214 -3.73 4.52 13.63
CA TYR A 214 -3.73 3.39 14.56
C TYR A 214 -3.92 3.84 16.01
N LEU A 215 -3.33 4.98 16.40
CA LEU A 215 -3.57 5.57 17.71
C LEU A 215 -5.06 5.94 17.88
N GLY A 216 -5.67 6.56 16.87
CA GLY A 216 -7.10 6.85 16.87
C GLY A 216 -7.96 5.61 17.07
N PHE A 217 -7.70 4.52 16.33
CA PHE A 217 -8.39 3.24 16.51
C PHE A 217 -8.16 2.64 17.89
N PHE A 218 -6.92 2.69 18.40
CA PHE A 218 -6.61 2.21 19.74
C PHE A 218 -7.41 2.95 20.82
N LEU A 219 -7.47 4.28 20.73
CA LEU A 219 -8.24 5.09 21.66
C LEU A 219 -9.75 4.81 21.59
N LEU A 220 -10.29 4.66 20.38
CA LEU A 220 -11.69 4.32 20.15
C LEU A 220 -12.04 2.92 20.68
N ASN A 221 -11.19 1.93 20.43
CA ASN A 221 -11.39 0.55 20.88
C ASN A 221 -11.27 0.39 22.41
N ASN A 222 -10.67 1.33 23.10
CA ASN A 222 -10.57 1.35 24.58
C ASN A 222 -11.52 2.37 25.23
N ASN A 223 -12.36 3.06 24.43
CA ASN A 223 -13.26 4.07 24.95
C ASN A 223 -14.62 3.46 25.35
N LYS A 224 -14.86 3.36 26.67
CA LYS A 224 -16.12 2.84 27.22
C LYS A 224 -17.34 3.66 26.78
N ARG A 225 -17.20 4.96 26.61
CA ARG A 225 -18.30 5.85 26.18
C ARG A 225 -18.73 5.55 24.74
N TYR A 226 -17.78 5.15 23.90
CA TYR A 226 -18.01 4.84 22.48
C TYR A 226 -18.53 3.42 22.27
N LEU A 227 -17.89 2.41 22.88
CA LEU A 227 -18.23 1.00 22.70
C LEU A 227 -19.31 0.49 23.67
N GLY A 228 -19.51 1.16 24.80
CA GLY A 228 -20.53 0.74 25.76
C GLY A 228 -20.34 -0.70 26.23
N GLY A 229 -21.32 -1.55 25.91
CA GLY A 229 -21.32 -2.98 26.26
C GLY A 229 -20.40 -3.84 25.39
N ASP A 230 -19.97 -3.36 24.21
CA ASP A 230 -19.11 -4.08 23.27
C ASP A 230 -17.61 -3.92 23.58
N LEU A 231 -17.27 -3.20 24.65
CA LEU A 231 -15.90 -3.03 25.07
C LEU A 231 -15.25 -4.40 25.32
N PRO A 232 -14.16 -4.75 24.62
CA PRO A 232 -13.46 -6.01 24.85
C PRO A 232 -13.00 -6.11 26.32
N ARG A 233 -13.17 -7.29 26.93
CA ARG A 233 -12.80 -7.53 28.32
C ARG A 233 -11.89 -8.75 28.47
N GLY A 234 -11.10 -8.78 29.52
CA GLY A 234 -10.26 -9.92 29.87
C GLY A 234 -9.19 -10.23 28.79
N LYS A 235 -9.03 -11.51 28.42
CA LYS A 235 -8.01 -11.98 27.47
C LYS A 235 -8.20 -11.42 26.08
N THR A 236 -9.43 -11.18 25.64
CA THR A 236 -9.73 -10.60 24.33
C THR A 236 -9.25 -9.15 24.24
N ALA A 237 -9.49 -8.34 25.28
CA ALA A 237 -8.96 -6.97 25.35
C ALA A 237 -7.44 -6.95 25.32
N LEU A 238 -6.80 -7.86 26.07
CA LEU A 238 -5.34 -7.96 26.11
C LEU A 238 -4.77 -8.31 24.73
N PHE A 239 -5.34 -9.30 24.04
CA PHE A 239 -4.92 -9.72 22.70
C PHE A 239 -5.00 -8.56 21.68
N TRP A 240 -6.15 -7.86 21.64
CA TRP A 240 -6.34 -6.74 20.74
C TRP A 240 -5.41 -5.57 21.07
N ASN A 241 -5.25 -5.24 22.35
CA ASN A 241 -4.40 -4.13 22.77
C ASN A 241 -2.91 -4.41 22.48
N ILE A 242 -2.44 -5.63 22.71
CA ILE A 242 -1.06 -6.01 22.36
C ILE A 242 -0.86 -5.88 20.84
N GLY A 243 -1.80 -6.42 20.04
CA GLY A 243 -1.72 -6.32 18.57
C GLY A 243 -1.68 -4.86 18.09
N MET A 244 -2.57 -4.02 18.64
CA MET A 244 -2.65 -2.60 18.28
C MET A 244 -1.40 -1.82 18.72
N ILE A 245 -0.91 -2.03 19.93
CA ILE A 245 0.32 -1.38 20.44
C ILE A 245 1.52 -1.81 19.57
N THR A 246 1.63 -3.10 19.25
CA THR A 246 2.69 -3.60 18.37
C THR A 246 2.63 -2.92 17.00
N ALA A 247 1.44 -2.80 16.40
CA ALA A 247 1.25 -2.12 15.12
C ALA A 247 1.63 -0.62 15.21
N ILE A 248 1.23 0.07 16.28
CA ILE A 248 1.59 1.48 16.52
C ILE A 248 3.12 1.64 16.64
N VAL A 249 3.77 0.79 17.42
CA VAL A 249 5.23 0.85 17.62
C VAL A 249 5.97 0.60 16.31
N LEU A 250 5.60 -0.43 15.57
CA LEU A 250 6.24 -0.77 14.29
C LEU A 250 6.03 0.33 13.24
N THR A 251 4.83 0.85 13.10
CA THR A 251 4.53 1.91 12.13
C THR A 251 5.19 3.22 12.52
N THR A 252 5.25 3.55 13.82
CA THR A 252 5.95 4.75 14.31
C THR A 252 7.46 4.64 14.08
N ALA A 253 8.06 3.51 14.40
CA ALA A 253 9.48 3.27 14.13
C ALA A 253 9.80 3.36 12.62
N GLY A 254 8.95 2.77 11.77
CA GLY A 254 9.06 2.88 10.32
C GLY A 254 8.92 4.32 9.82
N ALA A 255 7.96 5.07 10.34
CA ALA A 255 7.73 6.47 10.00
C ALA A 255 8.92 7.37 10.40
N ILE A 256 9.47 7.18 11.60
CA ILE A 256 10.67 7.90 12.07
C ILE A 256 11.87 7.56 11.19
N TYR A 257 12.13 6.28 10.96
CA TYR A 257 13.23 5.83 10.12
C TYR A 257 13.12 6.43 8.72
N TYR A 258 11.95 6.35 8.08
CA TYR A 258 11.73 6.88 6.74
C TYR A 258 11.88 8.42 6.70
N SER A 259 11.40 9.11 7.73
CA SER A 259 11.55 10.56 7.85
C SER A 259 13.02 10.98 7.91
N VAL A 260 13.82 10.30 8.71
CA VAL A 260 15.24 10.62 8.89
C VAL A 260 16.07 10.24 7.65
N THR A 261 15.80 9.10 7.04
CA THR A 261 16.65 8.57 5.96
C THR A 261 16.27 9.06 4.57
N VAL A 262 14.99 9.44 4.37
CA VAL A 262 14.47 9.82 3.06
C VAL A 262 13.97 11.28 3.05
N VAL A 263 13.06 11.63 3.97
CA VAL A 263 12.36 12.93 3.91
C VAL A 263 13.28 14.09 4.21
N ILE A 264 14.09 14.01 5.27
CA ILE A 264 15.00 15.09 5.66
C ILE A 264 16.08 15.34 4.57
N PRO A 265 16.81 14.32 4.08
CA PRO A 265 17.77 14.52 2.98
C PRO A 265 17.13 15.05 1.69
N TYR A 266 15.90 14.60 1.41
CA TYR A 266 15.14 15.08 0.26
C TYR A 266 14.78 16.57 0.41
N GLY A 267 14.30 17.00 1.58
CA GLY A 267 14.01 18.39 1.87
C GLY A 267 15.25 19.30 1.78
N GLN A 268 16.38 18.83 2.28
CA GLN A 268 17.67 19.57 2.18
C GLN A 268 18.11 19.76 0.72
N ARG A 269 17.95 18.76 -0.14
CA ARG A 269 18.23 18.87 -1.58
C ARG A 269 17.30 19.87 -2.26
N LEU A 270 16.00 19.86 -1.93
CA LEU A 270 15.02 20.82 -2.45
C LEU A 270 15.40 22.27 -2.10
N VAL A 271 15.73 22.51 -0.83
CA VAL A 271 16.16 23.84 -0.35
C VAL A 271 17.46 24.27 -1.03
N GLY A 272 18.39 23.35 -1.26
CA GLY A 272 19.61 23.61 -2.01
C GLY A 272 19.36 24.06 -3.46
N LEU A 273 18.39 23.40 -4.15
CA LEU A 273 18.00 23.75 -5.52
C LEU A 273 17.26 25.09 -5.64
N LEU A 274 16.59 25.53 -4.56
CA LEU A 274 15.88 26.82 -4.54
C LEU A 274 16.80 28.01 -4.17
N LYS A 275 17.99 27.72 -3.65
CA LYS A 275 18.97 28.75 -3.26
C LYS A 275 20.07 28.99 -4.30
N GLY A 276 20.20 28.13 -5.29
CA GLY A 276 21.12 28.27 -6.44
C GLY A 276 20.39 28.65 -7.68
#